data_fac101bd224a2c2a93189ffb53f43b64
#
_entry.id   fac101bd224a2c2a93189ffb53f43b64
#
_cell.length_a   1.000
_cell.length_b   1.000
_cell.length_c   1.000
_cell.angle_alpha   90.00
_cell.angle_beta   90.00
_cell.angle_gamma   90.00
#
_symmetry.space_group_name_H-M   'P 1'
#
loop_
_entity.id
_entity.type
_entity.pdbx_description
1 polymer ?
#
loop_
_entity_poly.entity_id
_entity_poly.type
_entity_poly.pdbx_seq_one_letter_code
_entity_poly.pdbx_strand_id
1 'polypeptide(L)'
;MRINVVGTAGSGKSTFAKSIAKKFNAPYVQLDEIFWKPNWKESCDEEFFSKVEEVVSTDRWILDGNYTRTIPIKWKRVQMVVYLDLPFHVVLYRIVKRSLLRGIRKEELWHGNRETVWKHFFTSDSMILWTLRTFHKNRKKYTELFAREEYSHIKFVRLRNKREVESFITTKLRSMW
;
A
#
# COMPACT_ATOMS: atom_id res chain seq x y z
N MET A 1 12.54 -8.51 10.29
CA MET A 1 12.21 -7.29 9.49
C MET A 1 10.73 -7.32 9.15
N ARG A 2 9.94 -6.46 9.79
CA ARG A 2 8.47 -6.40 9.63
C ARG A 2 8.07 -4.98 9.27
N ILE A 3 7.77 -4.75 7.97
CA ILE A 3 7.54 -3.41 7.40
C ILE A 3 6.16 -3.36 6.74
N ASN A 4 5.35 -2.36 7.10
CA ASN A 4 4.12 -2.04 6.38
C ASN A 4 4.33 -0.79 5.51
N VAL A 5 4.09 -0.92 4.22
CA VAL A 5 4.14 0.17 3.25
C VAL A 5 2.74 0.69 3.00
N VAL A 6 2.53 1.96 3.26
CA VAL A 6 1.25 2.65 3.13
C VAL A 6 1.35 3.89 2.25
N GLY A 7 0.24 4.35 1.74
CA GLY A 7 0.17 5.54 0.87
C GLY A 7 -1.04 5.51 -0.05
N THR A 8 -1.37 6.62 -0.68
CA THR A 8 -2.50 6.73 -1.60
C THR A 8 -2.28 5.85 -2.85
N ALA A 9 -3.36 5.42 -3.50
CA ALA A 9 -3.26 4.77 -4.81
C ALA A 9 -2.40 5.64 -5.76
N GLY A 10 -1.53 5.04 -6.57
CA GLY A 10 -0.61 5.79 -7.45
C GLY A 10 0.65 6.34 -6.76
N SER A 11 0.78 6.27 -5.44
CA SER A 11 2.02 6.70 -4.75
C SER A 11 3.25 5.82 -5.05
N GLY A 12 3.04 4.59 -5.57
CA GLY A 12 4.11 3.65 -5.88
C GLY A 12 4.43 2.66 -4.76
N LYS A 13 3.51 2.46 -3.82
CA LYS A 13 3.64 1.50 -2.70
C LYS A 13 4.14 0.13 -3.13
N SER A 14 3.45 -0.48 -4.10
CA SER A 14 3.76 -1.85 -4.52
C SER A 14 5.14 -1.95 -5.18
N THR A 15 5.52 -0.96 -5.99
CA THR A 15 6.87 -0.90 -6.58
C THR A 15 7.93 -0.78 -5.50
N PHE A 16 7.71 0.10 -4.53
CA PHE A 16 8.62 0.29 -3.39
C PHE A 16 8.70 -0.96 -2.53
N ALA A 17 7.56 -1.53 -2.13
CA ALA A 17 7.49 -2.72 -1.28
C ALA A 17 8.18 -3.93 -1.95
N LYS A 18 7.93 -4.18 -3.24
CA LYS A 18 8.61 -5.22 -4.02
C LYS A 18 10.12 -4.99 -4.09
N SER A 19 10.55 -3.74 -4.28
CA SER A 19 11.97 -3.38 -4.34
C SER A 19 12.70 -3.68 -3.03
N ILE A 20 12.13 -3.32 -1.89
CA ILE A 20 12.74 -3.63 -0.59
C ILE A 20 12.65 -5.11 -0.25
N ALA A 21 11.54 -5.78 -0.58
CA ALA A 21 11.40 -7.21 -0.38
C ALA A 21 12.49 -7.99 -1.13
N LYS A 22 12.70 -7.66 -2.42
CA LYS A 22 13.79 -8.25 -3.23
C LYS A 22 15.16 -7.96 -2.64
N LYS A 23 15.43 -6.70 -2.25
CA LYS A 23 16.74 -6.28 -1.72
C LYS A 23 17.12 -7.00 -0.44
N PHE A 24 16.17 -7.28 0.44
CA PHE A 24 16.40 -7.89 1.74
C PHE A 24 15.99 -9.36 1.80
N ASN A 25 15.65 -9.97 0.67
CA ASN A 25 15.15 -11.33 0.59
C ASN A 25 14.05 -11.62 1.64
N ALA A 26 13.06 -10.73 1.70
CA ALA A 26 11.94 -10.83 2.64
C ALA A 26 10.64 -11.14 1.90
N PRO A 27 9.72 -11.93 2.48
CA PRO A 27 8.41 -12.19 1.88
C PRO A 27 7.65 -10.88 1.61
N TYR A 28 7.17 -10.74 0.36
CA TYR A 28 6.30 -9.64 -0.05
C TYR A 28 4.85 -10.10 -0.03
N VAL A 29 4.00 -9.37 0.66
CA VAL A 29 2.57 -9.67 0.74
C VAL A 29 1.77 -8.42 0.39
N GLN A 30 0.85 -8.57 -0.55
CA GLN A 30 -0.05 -7.52 -0.98
C GLN A 30 -1.44 -7.72 -0.37
N LEU A 31 -1.90 -6.78 0.44
CA LEU A 31 -3.20 -6.90 1.10
C LEU A 31 -4.37 -6.95 0.11
N ASP A 32 -4.23 -6.31 -1.05
CA ASP A 32 -5.25 -6.39 -2.11
C ASP A 32 -5.43 -7.81 -2.64
N GLU A 33 -4.35 -8.61 -2.72
CA GLU A 33 -4.39 -10.02 -3.15
C GLU A 33 -5.13 -10.90 -2.13
N ILE A 34 -4.99 -10.62 -0.85
CA ILE A 34 -5.71 -11.33 0.22
C ILE A 34 -7.18 -10.92 0.27
N PHE A 35 -7.46 -9.65 -0.01
CA PHE A 35 -8.78 -9.07 0.14
C PHE A 35 -9.71 -9.36 -1.03
N TRP A 36 -9.24 -9.23 -2.28
CA TRP A 36 -10.04 -9.42 -3.47
C TRP A 36 -10.07 -10.89 -3.90
N LYS A 37 -11.28 -11.42 -4.06
CA LYS A 37 -11.56 -12.74 -4.64
C LYS A 37 -11.87 -12.61 -6.14
N PRO A 38 -12.03 -13.74 -6.88
CA PRO A 38 -12.50 -13.70 -8.26
C PRO A 38 -13.76 -12.85 -8.43
N ASN A 39 -13.88 -12.18 -9.58
CA ASN A 39 -14.99 -11.28 -9.92
C ASN A 39 -15.13 -10.07 -8.98
N TRP A 40 -14.01 -9.56 -8.45
CA TRP A 40 -13.96 -8.42 -7.52
C TRP A 40 -14.81 -8.59 -6.27
N LYS A 41 -15.07 -9.83 -5.86
CA LYS A 41 -15.77 -10.11 -4.61
C LYS A 41 -14.84 -9.85 -3.43
N GLU A 42 -15.34 -9.15 -2.42
CA GLU A 42 -14.60 -8.90 -1.19
C GLU A 42 -14.53 -10.15 -0.31
N SER A 43 -13.42 -10.37 0.38
CA SER A 43 -13.35 -11.33 1.48
C SER A 43 -14.16 -10.81 2.67
N CYS A 44 -14.80 -11.70 3.42
CA CYS A 44 -15.39 -11.29 4.70
C CYS A 44 -14.27 -10.90 5.70
N ASP A 45 -14.63 -10.13 6.71
CA ASP A 45 -13.66 -9.60 7.67
C ASP A 45 -12.93 -10.72 8.43
N GLU A 46 -13.65 -11.79 8.80
CA GLU A 46 -13.07 -12.93 9.51
C GLU A 46 -11.98 -13.61 8.70
N GLU A 47 -12.26 -13.91 7.43
CA GLU A 47 -11.28 -14.54 6.55
C GLU A 47 -10.09 -13.61 6.26
N PHE A 48 -10.38 -12.33 6.01
CA PHE A 48 -9.35 -11.34 5.75
C PHE A 48 -8.43 -11.14 6.95
N PHE A 49 -8.99 -11.01 8.14
CA PHE A 49 -8.22 -10.82 9.37
C PHE A 49 -7.40 -12.05 9.72
N SER A 50 -7.97 -13.25 9.60
CA SER A 50 -7.25 -14.51 9.82
C SER A 50 -6.02 -14.63 8.91
N LYS A 51 -6.16 -14.34 7.61
CA LYS A 51 -5.03 -14.35 6.67
C LYS A 51 -3.98 -13.28 6.98
N VAL A 52 -4.42 -12.09 7.41
CA VAL A 52 -3.47 -11.04 7.83
C VAL A 52 -2.73 -11.46 9.10
N GLU A 53 -3.40 -12.08 10.07
CA GLU A 53 -2.77 -12.62 11.29
C GLU A 53 -1.74 -13.69 10.96
N GLU A 54 -2.05 -14.61 10.06
CA GLU A 54 -1.11 -15.63 9.59
C GLU A 54 0.17 -14.99 9.04
N VAL A 55 0.04 -14.02 8.13
CA VAL A 55 1.17 -13.30 7.56
C VAL A 55 2.01 -12.60 8.62
N VAL A 56 1.38 -11.85 9.52
CA VAL A 56 2.11 -11.04 10.51
C VAL A 56 2.61 -11.86 11.70
N SER A 57 2.21 -13.13 11.83
CA SER A 57 2.75 -14.06 12.82
C SER A 57 4.20 -14.41 12.53
N THR A 58 4.63 -14.33 11.27
CA THR A 58 6.00 -14.63 10.84
C THR A 58 7.00 -13.54 11.24
N ASP A 59 8.29 -13.87 11.24
CA ASP A 59 9.34 -12.93 11.71
C ASP A 59 9.79 -11.92 10.65
N ARG A 60 9.46 -12.18 9.39
CA ARG A 60 9.90 -11.33 8.27
C ARG A 60 8.80 -11.17 7.25
N TRP A 61 8.41 -9.93 6.96
CA TRP A 61 7.45 -9.61 5.92
C TRP A 61 7.52 -8.14 5.50
N ILE A 62 7.18 -7.89 4.26
CA ILE A 62 6.93 -6.57 3.70
C ILE A 62 5.48 -6.53 3.25
N LEU A 63 4.64 -5.83 4.00
CA LEU A 63 3.21 -5.77 3.79
C LEU A 63 2.84 -4.50 3.01
N ASP A 64 2.25 -4.66 1.85
CA ASP A 64 1.76 -3.58 0.99
C ASP A 64 0.25 -3.40 1.12
N GLY A 65 -0.17 -2.25 1.58
CA GLY A 65 -1.59 -1.88 1.63
C GLY A 65 -1.99 -1.06 2.85
N ASN A 66 -3.06 -0.30 2.65
CA ASN A 66 -3.55 0.62 3.67
C ASN A 66 -4.46 -0.08 4.70
N TYR A 67 -5.55 -0.68 4.27
CA TYR A 67 -6.59 -1.38 5.07
C TYR A 67 -6.59 -1.03 6.56
N THR A 68 -7.17 0.14 6.90
CA THR A 68 -7.13 0.71 8.25
C THR A 68 -7.71 -0.24 9.31
N ARG A 69 -8.73 -1.02 8.95
CA ARG A 69 -9.36 -2.01 9.84
C ARG A 69 -8.42 -3.13 10.29
N THR A 70 -7.31 -3.37 9.58
CA THR A 70 -6.28 -4.34 9.97
C THR A 70 -5.14 -3.74 10.81
N ILE A 71 -5.16 -2.44 11.11
CA ILE A 71 -4.14 -1.79 11.93
C ILE A 71 -3.98 -2.47 13.30
N PRO A 72 -5.07 -2.77 14.05
CA PRO A 72 -4.96 -3.43 15.35
C PRO A 72 -4.24 -4.80 15.29
N ILE A 73 -4.26 -5.46 14.15
CA ILE A 73 -3.61 -6.75 13.92
C ILE A 73 -2.17 -6.54 13.49
N LYS A 74 -1.97 -5.87 12.33
CA LYS A 74 -0.65 -5.79 11.70
C LYS A 74 0.34 -4.90 12.44
N TRP A 75 -0.14 -3.87 13.16
CA TRP A 75 0.75 -2.94 13.86
C TRP A 75 1.18 -3.41 15.25
N LYS A 76 0.60 -4.48 15.79
CA LYS A 76 1.12 -5.13 17.01
C LYS A 76 2.57 -5.61 16.87
N ARG A 77 2.94 -6.09 15.68
CA ARG A 77 4.27 -6.68 15.43
C ARG A 77 5.11 -5.92 14.40
N VAL A 78 4.56 -4.89 13.76
CA VAL A 78 5.31 -4.08 12.80
C VAL A 78 6.47 -3.36 13.50
N GLN A 79 7.61 -3.28 12.83
CA GLN A 79 8.78 -2.54 13.31
C GLN A 79 8.88 -1.17 12.62
N MET A 80 8.42 -1.10 11.37
CA MET A 80 8.47 0.14 10.60
C MET A 80 7.23 0.29 9.72
N VAL A 81 6.69 1.50 9.69
CA VAL A 81 5.66 1.89 8.72
C VAL A 81 6.24 2.95 7.80
N VAL A 82 6.26 2.67 6.50
CA VAL A 82 6.75 3.60 5.48
C VAL A 82 5.55 4.21 4.74
N TYR A 83 5.35 5.50 4.91
CA TYR A 83 4.29 6.25 4.25
C TYR A 83 4.82 7.00 3.03
N LEU A 84 4.36 6.60 1.84
CA LEU A 84 4.65 7.30 0.59
C LEU A 84 3.67 8.46 0.41
N ASP A 85 4.09 9.66 0.83
CA ASP A 85 3.32 10.91 0.79
C ASP A 85 3.75 11.80 -0.37
N LEU A 86 3.67 11.28 -1.58
CA LEU A 86 4.05 12.03 -2.78
C LEU A 86 3.06 13.17 -3.06
N PRO A 87 3.51 14.25 -3.77
CA PRO A 87 2.64 15.35 -4.16
C PRO A 87 1.44 14.89 -4.98
N PHE A 88 0.31 15.56 -4.78
CA PHE A 88 -0.97 15.21 -5.40
C PHE A 88 -0.90 15.08 -6.93
N HIS A 89 -0.27 16.04 -7.61
CA HIS A 89 -0.14 16.03 -9.08
C HIS A 89 0.66 14.81 -9.59
N VAL A 90 1.67 14.37 -8.85
CA VAL A 90 2.45 13.17 -9.18
C VAL A 90 1.59 11.91 -9.05
N VAL A 91 0.83 11.80 -7.97
CA VAL A 91 -0.07 10.67 -7.71
C VAL A 91 -1.15 10.63 -8.77
N LEU A 92 -1.80 11.75 -9.07
CA LEU A 92 -2.86 11.85 -10.07
C LEU A 92 -2.35 11.46 -11.45
N TYR A 93 -1.22 12.03 -11.90
CA TYR A 93 -0.59 11.66 -13.17
C TYR A 93 -0.34 10.14 -13.28
N ARG A 94 0.21 9.54 -12.23
CA ARG A 94 0.51 8.10 -12.22
C ARG A 94 -0.74 7.24 -12.28
N ILE A 95 -1.81 7.63 -11.61
CA ILE A 95 -3.09 6.90 -11.66
C ILE A 95 -3.68 6.98 -13.05
N VAL A 96 -3.79 8.18 -13.62
CA VAL A 96 -4.33 8.36 -14.97
C VAL A 96 -3.53 7.53 -15.98
N LYS A 97 -2.20 7.67 -15.98
CA LYS A 97 -1.32 6.89 -16.86
C LYS A 97 -1.50 5.38 -16.68
N ARG A 98 -1.55 4.90 -15.43
CA ARG A 98 -1.74 3.48 -15.13
C ARG A 98 -3.09 2.97 -15.61
N SER A 99 -4.18 3.71 -15.35
CA SER A 99 -5.52 3.33 -15.76
C SER A 99 -5.63 3.25 -17.28
N LEU A 100 -5.03 4.19 -18.01
CA LEU A 100 -4.97 4.15 -19.47
C LEU A 100 -4.20 2.92 -19.97
N LEU A 101 -2.99 2.69 -19.45
CA LEU A 101 -2.14 1.58 -19.88
C LEU A 101 -2.76 0.21 -19.57
N ARG A 102 -3.33 0.03 -18.37
CA ARG A 102 -3.99 -1.22 -17.98
C ARG A 102 -5.21 -1.51 -18.84
N GLY A 103 -5.99 -0.47 -19.15
CA GLY A 103 -7.13 -0.62 -20.02
C GLY A 103 -6.78 -1.04 -21.43
N ILE A 104 -5.70 -0.49 -22.01
CA ILE A 104 -5.22 -0.87 -23.35
C ILE A 104 -4.66 -2.29 -23.32
N ARG A 105 -3.90 -2.65 -22.29
CA ARG A 105 -3.21 -3.94 -22.18
C ARG A 105 -4.10 -5.08 -21.68
N LYS A 106 -5.32 -4.81 -21.19
CA LYS A 106 -6.22 -5.76 -20.53
C LYS A 106 -5.50 -6.58 -19.45
N GLU A 107 -4.63 -5.91 -18.67
CA GLU A 107 -3.83 -6.59 -17.62
C GLU A 107 -4.74 -7.30 -16.63
N GLU A 108 -4.38 -8.56 -16.35
CA GLU A 108 -4.98 -9.32 -15.25
C GLU A 108 -4.38 -8.88 -13.91
N LEU A 109 -5.25 -8.74 -12.95
CA LEU A 109 -4.91 -8.51 -11.55
C LEU A 109 -5.13 -9.80 -10.75
N TRP A 110 -5.19 -9.68 -9.43
CA TRP A 110 -5.37 -10.81 -8.53
C TRP A 110 -6.56 -11.68 -8.93
N HIS A 111 -6.35 -13.00 -8.91
CA HIS A 111 -7.40 -14.01 -9.16
C HIS A 111 -8.13 -13.86 -10.50
N GLY A 112 -7.44 -13.45 -11.56
CA GLY A 112 -8.02 -13.28 -12.89
C GLY A 112 -8.91 -12.04 -13.06
N ASN A 113 -8.98 -11.18 -12.07
CA ASN A 113 -9.72 -9.92 -12.16
C ASN A 113 -9.10 -8.99 -13.20
N ARG A 114 -9.93 -8.34 -14.02
CA ARG A 114 -9.48 -7.37 -15.03
C ARG A 114 -10.11 -6.00 -14.79
N GLU A 115 -9.31 -4.97 -14.92
CA GLU A 115 -9.79 -3.59 -14.90
C GLU A 115 -10.35 -3.23 -16.30
N THR A 116 -11.61 -2.76 -16.36
CA THR A 116 -12.21 -2.28 -17.61
C THR A 116 -12.09 -0.76 -17.68
N VAL A 117 -11.45 -0.22 -18.73
CA VAL A 117 -11.15 1.23 -18.91
C VAL A 117 -12.36 2.12 -18.66
N TRP A 118 -13.50 1.77 -19.27
CA TRP A 118 -14.70 2.59 -19.22
C TRP A 118 -15.30 2.71 -17.82
N LYS A 119 -15.24 1.65 -17.00
CA LYS A 119 -15.69 1.69 -15.60
C LYS A 119 -14.82 2.59 -14.72
N HIS A 120 -13.53 2.76 -15.06
CA HIS A 120 -12.61 3.54 -14.24
C HIS A 120 -12.61 5.05 -14.51
N PHE A 121 -13.10 5.50 -15.67
CA PHE A 121 -13.12 6.93 -15.99
C PHE A 121 -14.47 7.60 -15.71
N PHE A 122 -15.58 6.86 -15.84
CA PHE A 122 -16.93 7.47 -15.89
C PHE A 122 -17.88 6.99 -14.79
N THR A 123 -17.46 6.12 -13.87
CA THR A 123 -18.31 5.64 -12.77
C THR A 123 -17.88 6.22 -11.43
N SER A 124 -18.79 6.21 -10.46
CA SER A 124 -18.54 6.57 -9.05
C SER A 124 -17.39 5.78 -8.42
N ASP A 125 -17.12 4.58 -8.94
CA ASP A 125 -16.09 3.64 -8.49
C ASP A 125 -14.72 3.87 -9.16
N SER A 126 -14.61 4.97 -9.93
CA SER A 126 -13.36 5.37 -10.56
C SER A 126 -12.24 5.52 -9.52
N MET A 127 -11.12 4.82 -9.73
CA MET A 127 -9.91 4.98 -8.90
C MET A 127 -9.39 6.41 -8.90
N ILE A 128 -9.64 7.17 -9.98
CA ILE A 128 -9.29 8.59 -10.08
C ILE A 128 -10.14 9.39 -9.09
N LEU A 129 -11.48 9.24 -9.16
CA LEU A 129 -12.39 9.93 -8.24
C LEU A 129 -12.19 9.51 -6.79
N TRP A 130 -11.97 8.21 -6.56
CA TRP A 130 -11.65 7.70 -5.22
C TRP A 130 -10.36 8.34 -4.68
N THR A 131 -9.33 8.47 -5.50
CA THR A 131 -8.08 9.12 -5.11
C THR A 131 -8.28 10.60 -4.82
N LEU A 132 -9.03 11.34 -5.66
CA LEU A 132 -9.36 12.73 -5.42
C LEU A 132 -10.03 12.93 -4.06
N ARG A 133 -11.01 12.09 -3.74
CA ARG A 133 -11.76 12.14 -2.47
C ARG A 133 -10.94 11.74 -1.25
N THR A 134 -10.02 10.79 -1.42
CA THR A 134 -9.32 10.17 -0.28
C THR A 134 -7.91 10.69 -0.05
N PHE A 135 -7.30 11.42 -0.99
CA PHE A 135 -5.91 11.88 -0.89
C PHE A 135 -5.65 12.69 0.40
N HIS A 136 -6.41 13.78 0.59
CA HIS A 136 -6.25 14.62 1.77
C HIS A 136 -6.68 13.92 3.07
N LYS A 137 -7.74 13.11 3.00
CA LYS A 137 -8.20 12.30 4.15
C LYS A 137 -7.12 11.31 4.60
N ASN A 138 -6.47 10.62 3.66
CA ASN A 138 -5.39 9.70 3.97
C ASN A 138 -4.18 10.43 4.56
N ARG A 139 -3.83 11.59 4.01
CA ARG A 139 -2.71 12.40 4.53
C ARG A 139 -2.96 12.82 5.98
N LYS A 140 -4.14 13.35 6.28
CA LYS A 140 -4.55 13.71 7.63
C LYS A 140 -4.50 12.50 8.55
N LYS A 141 -5.15 11.39 8.16
CA LYS A 141 -5.20 10.15 8.93
C LYS A 141 -3.81 9.61 9.31
N TYR A 142 -2.90 9.48 8.35
CA TYR A 142 -1.55 8.97 8.67
C TYR A 142 -0.72 9.94 9.50
N THR A 143 -0.92 11.26 9.35
CA THR A 143 -0.29 12.24 10.23
C THR A 143 -0.78 12.08 11.67
N GLU A 144 -2.07 11.88 11.88
CA GLU A 144 -2.66 11.64 13.20
C GLU A 144 -2.20 10.29 13.79
N LEU A 145 -2.22 9.23 12.99
CA LEU A 145 -1.76 7.90 13.45
C LEU A 145 -0.30 7.90 13.88
N PHE A 146 0.56 8.66 13.19
CA PHE A 146 1.98 8.76 13.51
C PHE A 146 2.25 9.55 14.82
N ALA A 147 1.30 10.36 15.27
CA ALA A 147 1.39 11.13 16.51
C ALA A 147 0.82 10.41 17.74
N ARG A 148 0.20 9.22 17.57
CA ARG A 148 -0.44 8.51 18.67
C ARG A 148 0.58 7.77 19.52
N GLU A 149 0.52 7.94 20.83
CA GLU A 149 1.39 7.26 21.80
C GLU A 149 1.31 5.74 21.73
N GLU A 150 0.15 5.17 21.45
CA GLU A 150 -0.05 3.72 21.34
C GLU A 150 0.86 3.07 20.29
N TYR A 151 1.39 3.86 19.33
CA TYR A 151 2.29 3.41 18.25
C TYR A 151 3.73 3.91 18.41
N SER A 152 4.12 4.41 19.58
CA SER A 152 5.48 4.94 19.85
C SER A 152 6.59 3.89 19.63
N HIS A 153 6.25 2.61 19.73
CA HIS A 153 7.16 1.49 19.46
C HIS A 153 7.46 1.29 17.97
N ILE A 154 6.71 1.94 17.08
CA ILE A 154 6.83 1.79 15.62
C ILE A 154 7.71 2.90 15.06
N LYS A 155 8.67 2.54 14.23
CA LYS A 155 9.43 3.52 13.45
C LYS A 155 8.62 4.01 12.26
N PHE A 156 8.15 5.24 12.31
CA PHE A 156 7.45 5.88 11.19
C PHE A 156 8.40 6.61 10.27
N VAL A 157 8.28 6.34 8.97
CA VAL A 157 9.06 6.97 7.91
C VAL A 157 8.11 7.57 6.88
N ARG A 158 8.23 8.88 6.63
CA ARG A 158 7.43 9.59 5.62
C ARG A 158 8.34 10.00 4.48
N LEU A 159 8.02 9.56 3.27
CA LEU A 159 8.78 9.84 2.04
C LEU A 159 7.92 10.70 1.11
N ARG A 160 8.40 11.92 0.83
CA ARG A 160 7.62 12.95 0.16
C ARG A 160 7.95 13.14 -1.32
N ASN A 161 9.06 12.61 -1.78
CA ASN A 161 9.51 12.74 -3.17
C ASN A 161 10.34 11.54 -3.62
N LYS A 162 10.59 11.46 -4.92
CA LYS A 162 11.32 10.35 -5.54
C LYS A 162 12.75 10.22 -4.98
N ARG A 163 13.46 11.33 -4.73
CA ARG A 163 14.83 11.31 -4.20
C ARG A 163 14.87 10.71 -2.79
N GLU A 164 13.91 11.06 -1.94
CA GLU A 164 13.80 10.47 -0.61
C GLU A 164 13.52 8.96 -0.68
N VAL A 165 12.67 8.52 -1.59
CA VAL A 165 12.37 7.10 -1.82
C VAL A 165 13.62 6.34 -2.24
N GLU A 166 14.37 6.84 -3.22
CA GLU A 166 15.60 6.24 -3.72
C GLU A 166 16.70 6.22 -2.65
N SER A 167 16.94 7.34 -1.98
CA SER A 167 17.90 7.44 -0.89
C SER A 167 17.55 6.51 0.29
N PHE A 168 16.27 6.37 0.60
CA PHE A 168 15.85 5.47 1.66
C PHE A 168 16.16 4.02 1.33
N ILE A 169 15.90 3.57 0.10
CA ILE A 169 16.21 2.20 -0.34
C ILE A 169 17.72 1.97 -0.38
N THR A 170 18.49 2.92 -0.88
CA THR A 170 19.93 2.72 -1.10
C THR A 170 20.75 2.81 0.17
N THR A 171 20.46 3.77 1.02
CA THR A 171 21.32 4.16 2.14
C THR A 171 20.67 3.88 3.49
N LYS A 172 19.54 4.54 3.77
CA LYS A 172 18.97 4.55 5.13
C LYS A 172 18.45 3.19 5.59
N LEU A 173 17.79 2.45 4.71
CA LEU A 173 17.21 1.16 5.10
C LEU A 173 18.31 0.13 5.40
N ARG A 174 19.45 0.21 4.69
CA ARG A 174 20.58 -0.71 4.88
C ARG A 174 21.27 -0.52 6.23
N SER A 175 21.30 0.70 6.75
CA SER A 175 21.90 0.99 8.06
C SER A 175 20.99 0.65 9.25
N MET A 176 19.76 0.24 9.02
CA MET A 176 18.76 -0.03 10.05
C MET A 176 18.55 -1.52 10.33
N TRP A 177 19.13 -2.40 9.49
CA TRP A 177 19.00 -3.87 9.52
C TRP A 177 20.34 -4.57 9.22
#